data_7ddde2ef9478af734778616df72ac00d
#
_entry.id   7ddde2ef9478af734778616df72ac00d
#
_cell.length_a   1.000
_cell.length_b   1.000
_cell.length_c   1.000
_cell.angle_alpha   90.00
_cell.angle_beta   90.00
_cell.angle_gamma   90.00
#
_symmetry.space_group_name_H-M   'P 1'
#
loop_
_entity.id
_entity.type
_entity.pdbx_description
1 polymer ?
#
loop_
_entity_poly.entity_id
_entity_poly.type
_entity_poly.pdbx_seq_one_letter_code
_entity_poly.pdbx_strand_id
1 'polypeptide(L)'
;ERVEINKKKDLFIYSYRVAGTDGIMMSKILKVKNKEALKGAIDLGIAMQLTNIARDVCEDKERNRQYINPDFSSIQDLISESQTFYEKSFKSLSSIPLRSRFSVVVARRVYRKIGDYILKQKNIDNYNKAGKIYVPVLEKIFQTFLSIFDFTKLLFMKELNYDNHINHGILKEEINLNERI
;
A
#
# COMPACT_ATOMS: atom_id res chain seq x y z
N GLU A 1 -2.47 20.14 16.59
CA GLU A 1 -1.94 18.95 17.31
C GLU A 1 -0.78 18.39 16.52
N ARG A 2 0.37 18.14 17.21
CA ARG A 2 1.57 17.59 16.56
C ARG A 2 1.45 16.06 16.55
N VAL A 3 1.65 15.44 15.40
CA VAL A 3 1.75 13.99 15.25
C VAL A 3 3.19 13.63 14.95
N GLU A 4 3.79 12.75 15.76
CA GLU A 4 5.16 12.28 15.57
C GLU A 4 5.21 10.76 15.82
N ILE A 5 5.67 10.01 14.83
CA ILE A 5 5.85 8.56 14.90
C ILE A 5 7.33 8.24 14.78
N ASN A 6 7.89 7.63 15.85
CA ASN A 6 9.33 7.35 15.93
C ASN A 6 9.66 5.86 15.82
N LYS A 7 8.64 4.98 15.91
CA LYS A 7 8.85 3.53 15.86
C LYS A 7 8.17 2.92 14.65
N LYS A 8 8.86 2.03 13.96
CA LYS A 8 8.34 1.27 12.82
C LYS A 8 7.04 0.53 13.16
N LYS A 9 6.94 -0.04 14.37
CA LYS A 9 5.72 -0.71 14.86
C LYS A 9 4.53 0.26 14.82
N ASP A 10 4.69 1.46 15.36
CA ASP A 10 3.62 2.45 15.48
C ASP A 10 3.20 2.97 14.08
N LEU A 11 4.17 3.07 13.15
CA LEU A 11 3.89 3.43 11.75
C LEU A 11 3.02 2.38 11.05
N PHE A 12 3.29 1.10 11.28
CA PHE A 12 2.48 0.02 10.70
C PHE A 12 1.09 -0.04 11.32
N ILE A 13 0.97 0.14 12.64
CA ILE A 13 -0.32 0.24 13.33
C ILE A 13 -1.12 1.42 12.79
N TYR A 14 -0.50 2.58 12.64
CA TYR A 14 -1.13 3.76 12.05
C TYR A 14 -1.61 3.46 10.62
N SER A 15 -0.74 2.92 9.76
CA SER A 15 -1.08 2.60 8.37
C SER A 15 -2.21 1.56 8.28
N TYR A 16 -2.23 0.58 9.18
CA TYR A 16 -3.31 -0.37 9.29
C TYR A 16 -4.63 0.32 9.67
N ARG A 17 -4.62 1.16 10.71
CA ARG A 17 -5.83 1.86 11.20
C ARG A 17 -6.41 2.82 10.16
N VAL A 18 -5.56 3.48 9.36
CA VAL A 18 -5.99 4.46 8.34
C VAL A 18 -6.40 3.79 7.03
N ALA A 19 -5.66 2.79 6.55
CA ALA A 19 -5.85 2.24 5.22
C ALA A 19 -6.01 0.71 5.17
N GLY A 20 -5.44 -0.04 6.12
CA GLY A 20 -5.67 -1.48 6.22
C GLY A 20 -7.14 -1.80 6.53
N THR A 21 -7.77 -1.00 7.38
CA THR A 21 -9.22 -1.10 7.70
C THR A 21 -10.08 -0.78 6.49
N ASP A 22 -9.68 0.19 5.64
CA ASP A 22 -10.36 0.48 4.37
C ASP A 22 -10.31 -0.73 3.43
N GLY A 23 -9.16 -1.44 3.40
CA GLY A 23 -9.02 -2.69 2.65
C GLY A 23 -10.03 -3.75 3.09
N ILE A 24 -10.24 -3.90 4.41
CA ILE A 24 -11.25 -4.82 4.97
C ILE A 24 -12.67 -4.37 4.60
N MET A 25 -12.98 -3.08 4.75
CA MET A 25 -14.29 -2.52 4.42
C MET A 25 -14.61 -2.73 2.93
N MET A 26 -13.68 -2.42 2.04
CA MET A 26 -13.84 -2.67 0.60
C MET A 26 -14.03 -4.15 0.28
N SER A 27 -13.30 -5.03 0.94
CA SER A 27 -13.45 -6.48 0.76
C SER A 27 -14.86 -6.94 1.16
N LYS A 28 -15.41 -6.43 2.26
CA LYS A 28 -16.80 -6.71 2.69
C LYS A 28 -17.82 -6.19 1.65
N ILE A 29 -17.65 -4.97 1.14
CA ILE A 29 -18.51 -4.39 0.09
C ILE A 29 -18.47 -5.25 -1.18
N LEU A 30 -17.28 -5.71 -1.56
CA LEU A 30 -17.06 -6.58 -2.72
C LEU A 30 -17.47 -8.05 -2.46
N LYS A 31 -17.99 -8.36 -1.27
CA LYS A 31 -18.44 -9.70 -0.85
C LYS A 31 -17.33 -10.76 -0.93
N VAL A 32 -16.09 -10.39 -0.64
CA VAL A 32 -14.98 -11.32 -0.51
C VAL A 32 -15.18 -12.17 0.75
N LYS A 33 -15.28 -13.49 0.59
CA LYS A 33 -15.57 -14.41 1.69
C LYS A 33 -14.31 -15.08 2.27
N ASN A 34 -13.22 -15.09 1.52
CA ASN A 34 -11.99 -15.75 1.92
C ASN A 34 -11.25 -14.92 2.95
N LYS A 35 -11.07 -15.47 4.18
CA LYS A 35 -10.35 -14.79 5.28
C LYS A 35 -8.89 -14.48 4.94
N GLU A 36 -8.20 -15.36 4.19
CA GLU A 36 -6.83 -15.12 3.76
C GLU A 36 -6.74 -13.92 2.77
N ALA A 37 -7.79 -13.74 1.96
CA ALA A 37 -7.88 -12.58 1.09
C ALA A 37 -8.04 -11.26 1.86
N LEU A 38 -8.66 -11.27 3.04
CA LEU A 38 -8.76 -10.09 3.91
C LEU A 38 -7.39 -9.64 4.40
N LYS A 39 -6.48 -10.58 4.71
CA LYS A 39 -5.10 -10.23 5.08
C LYS A 39 -4.36 -9.52 3.94
N GLY A 40 -4.54 -10.00 2.70
CA GLY A 40 -3.97 -9.32 1.54
C GLY A 40 -4.61 -7.96 1.22
N ALA A 41 -5.88 -7.77 1.57
CA ALA A 41 -6.53 -6.46 1.47
C ALA A 41 -5.97 -5.46 2.49
N ILE A 42 -5.66 -5.93 3.71
CA ILE A 42 -4.94 -5.15 4.72
C ILE A 42 -3.57 -4.74 4.18
N ASP A 43 -2.81 -5.69 3.61
CA ASP A 43 -1.50 -5.42 3.04
C ASP A 43 -1.56 -4.37 1.94
N LEU A 44 -2.54 -4.46 1.04
CA LEU A 44 -2.70 -3.49 -0.03
C LEU A 44 -2.98 -2.08 0.53
N GLY A 45 -3.84 -1.98 1.54
CA GLY A 45 -4.11 -0.71 2.22
C GLY A 45 -2.85 -0.13 2.86
N ILE A 46 -2.11 -0.95 3.62
CA ILE A 46 -0.85 -0.54 4.24
C ILE A 46 0.17 -0.10 3.18
N ALA A 47 0.35 -0.87 2.10
CA ALA A 47 1.26 -0.53 1.01
C ALA A 47 0.97 0.85 0.41
N MET A 48 -0.32 1.12 0.14
CA MET A 48 -0.76 2.42 -0.37
C MET A 48 -0.50 3.55 0.63
N GLN A 49 -0.74 3.33 1.91
CA GLN A 49 -0.51 4.34 2.94
C GLN A 49 0.98 4.63 3.15
N LEU A 50 1.84 3.61 3.18
CA LEU A 50 3.29 3.80 3.24
C LEU A 50 3.80 4.58 2.02
N THR A 51 3.25 4.32 0.83
CA THR A 51 3.56 5.08 -0.39
C THR A 51 3.12 6.54 -0.27
N ASN A 52 1.93 6.82 0.31
CA ASN A 52 1.47 8.19 0.55
C ASN A 52 2.39 8.92 1.53
N ILE A 53 2.75 8.28 2.65
CA ILE A 53 3.67 8.85 3.64
C ILE A 53 5.03 9.18 2.99
N ALA A 54 5.58 8.27 2.17
CA ALA A 54 6.84 8.50 1.46
C ALA A 54 6.73 9.62 0.41
N ARG A 55 5.55 9.86 -0.17
CA ARG A 55 5.31 10.92 -1.14
C ARG A 55 5.11 12.29 -0.50
N ASP A 56 4.49 12.31 0.66
CA ASP A 56 3.92 13.54 1.24
C ASP A 56 4.76 14.08 2.42
N VAL A 57 6.04 13.66 2.60
CA VAL A 57 6.91 14.04 3.73
C VAL A 57 6.99 15.56 3.93
N CYS A 58 7.13 16.33 2.85
CA CYS A 58 7.19 17.81 2.93
C CYS A 58 5.84 18.39 3.34
N GLU A 59 4.75 17.94 2.71
CA GLU A 59 3.40 18.41 2.99
C GLU A 59 2.95 18.07 4.42
N ASP A 60 3.30 16.88 4.90
CA ASP A 60 3.00 16.45 6.26
C ASP A 60 3.77 17.27 7.30
N LYS A 61 5.03 17.60 7.03
CA LYS A 61 5.85 18.48 7.89
C LYS A 61 5.21 19.86 8.04
N GLU A 62 4.68 20.45 6.96
CA GLU A 62 3.97 21.73 6.99
C GLU A 62 2.71 21.67 7.85
N ARG A 63 2.11 20.47 7.96
CA ARG A 63 0.93 20.21 8.80
C ARG A 63 1.27 19.74 10.22
N ASN A 64 2.52 19.89 10.66
CA ASN A 64 3.02 19.41 11.95
C ASN A 64 2.87 17.89 12.13
N ARG A 65 3.02 17.12 11.06
CA ARG A 65 2.99 15.66 11.06
C ARG A 65 4.34 15.11 10.60
N GLN A 66 4.88 14.18 11.36
CA GLN A 66 6.12 13.50 11.02
C GLN A 66 5.95 12.00 11.24
N TYR A 67 5.94 11.24 10.18
CA TYR A 67 5.78 9.78 10.20
C TYR A 67 7.10 9.03 10.02
N ILE A 68 8.09 9.68 9.40
CA ILE A 68 9.46 9.20 9.18
C ILE A 68 10.44 10.36 9.29
N ASN A 69 11.73 10.07 9.39
CA ASN A 69 12.75 11.11 9.28
C ASN A 69 12.69 11.75 7.88
N PRO A 70 12.82 13.09 7.78
CA PRO A 70 12.77 13.82 6.52
C PRO A 70 14.10 13.76 5.75
N ASP A 71 14.63 12.55 5.57
CA ASP A 71 15.82 12.25 4.78
C ASP A 71 15.50 11.24 3.68
N PHE A 72 16.31 11.22 2.62
CA PHE A 72 16.02 10.39 1.45
C PHE A 72 16.20 8.89 1.72
N SER A 73 17.08 8.52 2.65
CA SER A 73 17.25 7.11 3.05
C SER A 73 16.00 6.56 3.70
N SER A 74 15.40 7.31 4.63
CA SER A 74 14.15 6.93 5.28
C SER A 74 13.00 6.80 4.27
N ILE A 75 12.95 7.67 3.26
CA ILE A 75 11.97 7.56 2.15
C ILE A 75 12.21 6.29 1.34
N GLN A 76 13.48 5.97 0.99
CA GLN A 76 13.82 4.75 0.24
C GLN A 76 13.45 3.49 1.02
N ASP A 77 13.78 3.44 2.31
CA ASP A 77 13.44 2.32 3.18
C ASP A 77 11.92 2.12 3.24
N LEU A 78 11.15 3.19 3.37
CA LEU A 78 9.70 3.13 3.42
C LEU A 78 9.10 2.64 2.09
N ILE A 79 9.63 3.08 0.95
CA ILE A 79 9.22 2.56 -0.36
C ILE A 79 9.55 1.06 -0.48
N SER A 80 10.73 0.62 -0.03
CA SER A 80 11.10 -0.80 -0.01
C SER A 80 10.11 -1.64 0.81
N GLU A 81 9.73 -1.15 2.00
CA GLU A 81 8.71 -1.79 2.83
C GLU A 81 7.35 -1.85 2.10
N SER A 82 6.93 -0.74 1.49
CA SER A 82 5.67 -0.70 0.75
C SER A 82 5.65 -1.72 -0.40
N GLN A 83 6.78 -1.94 -1.10
CA GLN A 83 6.90 -2.94 -2.16
C GLN A 83 6.64 -4.35 -1.62
N THR A 84 7.17 -4.68 -0.44
CA THR A 84 6.93 -5.97 0.21
C THR A 84 5.43 -6.21 0.46
N PHE A 85 4.71 -5.21 0.97
CA PHE A 85 3.26 -5.28 1.16
C PHE A 85 2.50 -5.39 -0.17
N TYR A 86 2.90 -4.66 -1.23
CA TYR A 86 2.32 -4.80 -2.56
C TYR A 86 2.50 -6.22 -3.11
N GLU A 87 3.65 -6.85 -2.92
CA GLU A 87 3.91 -8.21 -3.41
C GLU A 87 3.06 -9.24 -2.68
N LYS A 88 2.98 -9.15 -1.35
CA LYS A 88 2.16 -10.03 -0.52
C LYS A 88 0.67 -9.92 -0.84
N SER A 89 0.16 -8.71 -1.11
CA SER A 89 -1.25 -8.48 -1.44
C SER A 89 -1.67 -9.08 -2.79
N PHE A 90 -0.74 -9.36 -3.71
CA PHE A 90 -1.07 -9.66 -5.10
C PHE A 90 -1.99 -10.89 -5.27
N LYS A 91 -1.62 -12.01 -4.65
CA LYS A 91 -2.39 -13.26 -4.77
C LYS A 91 -3.84 -13.11 -4.27
N SER A 92 -4.04 -12.31 -3.24
CA SER A 92 -5.35 -12.09 -2.61
C SER A 92 -6.35 -11.41 -3.54
N LEU A 93 -5.87 -10.70 -4.56
CA LEU A 93 -6.71 -10.07 -5.57
C LEU A 93 -7.52 -11.09 -6.39
N SER A 94 -7.07 -12.37 -6.44
CA SER A 94 -7.83 -13.43 -7.12
C SER A 94 -9.19 -13.73 -6.46
N SER A 95 -9.38 -13.35 -5.20
CA SER A 95 -10.66 -13.50 -4.47
C SER A 95 -11.65 -12.36 -4.72
N ILE A 96 -11.23 -11.28 -5.36
CA ILE A 96 -12.12 -10.17 -5.73
C ILE A 96 -12.99 -10.60 -6.91
N PRO A 97 -14.31 -10.28 -6.92
CA PRO A 97 -15.15 -10.56 -8.06
C PRO A 97 -14.59 -9.97 -9.37
N LEU A 98 -14.68 -10.72 -10.47
CA LEU A 98 -14.08 -10.37 -11.76
C LEU A 98 -14.38 -8.94 -12.22
N ARG A 99 -15.62 -8.47 -11.99
CA ARG A 99 -16.07 -7.13 -12.40
C ARG A 99 -15.27 -6.00 -11.76
N SER A 100 -14.81 -6.19 -10.51
CA SER A 100 -14.09 -5.18 -9.74
C SER A 100 -12.58 -5.46 -9.68
N ARG A 101 -12.15 -6.71 -9.95
CA ARG A 101 -10.76 -7.15 -9.84
C ARG A 101 -9.83 -6.32 -10.71
N PHE A 102 -10.20 -6.09 -11.97
CA PHE A 102 -9.36 -5.35 -12.92
C PHE A 102 -9.07 -3.94 -12.40
N SER A 103 -10.09 -3.22 -11.93
CA SER A 103 -9.91 -1.86 -11.38
C SER A 103 -8.96 -1.82 -10.19
N VAL A 104 -9.04 -2.82 -9.29
CA VAL A 104 -8.14 -2.92 -8.12
C VAL A 104 -6.71 -3.25 -8.57
N VAL A 105 -6.53 -4.12 -9.58
CA VAL A 105 -5.22 -4.43 -10.16
C VAL A 105 -4.59 -3.18 -10.77
N VAL A 106 -5.35 -2.39 -11.54
CA VAL A 106 -4.88 -1.11 -12.10
C VAL A 106 -4.48 -0.14 -10.99
N ALA A 107 -5.35 0.06 -9.99
CA ALA A 107 -5.06 0.95 -8.87
C ALA A 107 -3.76 0.54 -8.15
N ARG A 108 -3.60 -0.75 -7.84
CA ARG A 108 -2.39 -1.29 -7.22
C ARG A 108 -1.13 -0.95 -8.05
N ARG A 109 -1.16 -1.18 -9.38
CA ARG A 109 -0.01 -0.90 -10.25
C ARG A 109 0.33 0.59 -10.28
N VAL A 110 -0.68 1.43 -10.47
CA VAL A 110 -0.48 2.89 -10.53
C VAL A 110 0.08 3.44 -9.22
N TYR A 111 -0.46 3.00 -8.07
CA TYR A 111 0.05 3.42 -6.76
C TYR A 111 1.49 2.94 -6.53
N ARG A 112 1.77 1.69 -6.83
CA ARG A 112 3.14 1.14 -6.76
C ARG A 112 4.12 1.97 -7.60
N LYS A 113 3.67 2.49 -8.74
CA LYS A 113 4.49 3.30 -9.64
C LYS A 113 4.85 4.67 -9.05
N ILE A 114 4.05 5.20 -8.12
CA ILE A 114 4.42 6.43 -7.38
C ILE A 114 5.78 6.25 -6.70
N GLY A 115 6.02 5.09 -6.06
CA GLY A 115 7.29 4.77 -5.42
C GLY A 115 8.48 4.87 -6.38
N ASP A 116 8.34 4.35 -7.60
CA ASP A 116 9.39 4.44 -8.61
C ASP A 116 9.71 5.90 -8.98
N TYR A 117 8.70 6.75 -9.07
CA TYR A 117 8.88 8.19 -9.36
C TYR A 117 9.50 8.95 -8.19
N ILE A 118 9.23 8.55 -6.95
CA ILE A 118 9.90 9.07 -5.75
C ILE A 118 11.39 8.71 -5.81
N LEU A 119 11.72 7.46 -6.04
CA LEU A 119 13.10 6.97 -6.08
C LEU A 119 13.93 7.59 -7.22
N LYS A 120 13.30 8.00 -8.33
CA LYS A 120 13.97 8.73 -9.42
C LYS A 120 14.54 10.08 -9.00
N GLN A 121 14.14 10.65 -7.88
CA GLN A 121 14.66 11.93 -7.38
C GLN A 121 16.09 11.81 -6.86
N LYS A 122 16.52 10.62 -6.42
CA LYS A 122 17.89 10.24 -6.01
C LYS A 122 18.42 10.91 -4.73
N ASN A 123 17.93 12.06 -4.34
CA ASN A 123 18.31 12.77 -3.13
C ASN A 123 17.17 13.66 -2.61
N ILE A 124 17.33 14.12 -1.37
CA ILE A 124 16.31 14.91 -0.68
C ILE A 124 16.09 16.29 -1.32
N ASP A 125 17.12 16.92 -1.87
CA ASP A 125 16.99 18.23 -2.50
C ASP A 125 16.13 18.18 -3.76
N ASN A 126 16.34 17.18 -4.61
CA ASN A 126 15.52 16.94 -5.79
C ASN A 126 14.09 16.56 -5.42
N TYR A 127 13.94 15.73 -4.39
CA TYR A 127 12.61 15.34 -3.88
C TYR A 127 11.84 16.58 -3.39
N ASN A 128 12.47 17.46 -2.61
CA ASN A 128 11.85 18.69 -2.11
C ASN A 128 11.51 19.66 -3.25
N LYS A 129 12.38 19.79 -4.25
CA LYS A 129 12.15 20.63 -5.44
C LYS A 129 11.02 20.12 -6.34
N ALA A 130 10.84 18.81 -6.42
CA ALA A 130 9.81 18.20 -7.24
C ALA A 130 8.39 18.46 -6.71
N GLY A 131 8.26 18.80 -5.42
CA GLY A 131 6.97 18.94 -4.78
C GLY A 131 6.20 17.61 -4.76
N LYS A 132 4.87 17.67 -4.89
CA LYS A 132 4.05 16.45 -4.86
C LYS A 132 4.21 15.62 -6.14
N ILE A 133 4.73 14.42 -5.97
CA ILE A 133 5.08 13.51 -7.07
C ILE A 133 3.85 12.72 -7.54
N TYR A 134 3.58 12.79 -8.84
CA TYR A 134 2.47 12.09 -9.50
C TYR A 134 2.95 11.18 -10.61
N VAL A 135 2.19 10.12 -10.86
CA VAL A 135 2.38 9.29 -12.06
C VAL A 135 1.80 10.02 -13.27
N PRO A 136 2.57 10.25 -14.34
CA PRO A 136 2.07 10.89 -15.56
C PRO A 136 0.92 10.11 -16.22
N VAL A 137 0.05 10.81 -16.95
CA VAL A 137 -1.12 10.20 -17.58
C VAL A 137 -0.74 9.07 -18.54
N LEU A 138 0.28 9.26 -19.37
CA LEU A 138 0.77 8.23 -20.29
C LEU A 138 1.24 6.98 -19.54
N GLU A 139 1.93 7.16 -18.42
CA GLU A 139 2.34 6.03 -17.58
C GLU A 139 1.13 5.32 -16.95
N LYS A 140 0.10 6.04 -16.52
CA LYS A 140 -1.14 5.42 -16.02
C LYS A 140 -1.80 4.56 -17.09
N ILE A 141 -1.86 5.06 -18.34
CA ILE A 141 -2.39 4.31 -19.47
C ILE A 141 -1.54 3.04 -19.70
N PHE A 142 -0.22 3.19 -19.73
CA PHE A 142 0.70 2.05 -19.89
C PHE A 142 0.53 1.00 -18.78
N GLN A 143 0.45 1.44 -17.52
CA GLN A 143 0.20 0.55 -16.39
C GLN A 143 -1.17 -0.13 -16.47
N THR A 144 -2.18 0.54 -17.03
CA THR A 144 -3.50 -0.06 -17.29
C THR A 144 -3.40 -1.21 -18.29
N PHE A 145 -2.64 -1.05 -19.39
CA PHE A 145 -2.38 -2.15 -20.32
C PHE A 145 -1.64 -3.31 -19.66
N LEU A 146 -0.59 -3.02 -18.91
CA LEU A 146 0.16 -4.05 -18.19
C LEU A 146 -0.71 -4.77 -17.13
N SER A 147 -1.75 -4.12 -16.63
CA SER A 147 -2.70 -4.74 -15.69
C SER A 147 -3.49 -5.90 -16.31
N ILE A 148 -3.60 -5.97 -17.64
CA ILE A 148 -4.23 -7.09 -18.34
C ILE A 148 -3.43 -8.38 -18.08
N PHE A 149 -2.10 -8.32 -18.09
CA PHE A 149 -1.24 -9.48 -17.81
C PHE A 149 -1.38 -9.93 -16.34
N ASP A 150 -1.40 -9.00 -15.39
CA ASP A 150 -1.61 -9.33 -13.99
C ASP A 150 -3.02 -9.92 -13.77
N PHE A 151 -4.03 -9.35 -14.42
CA PHE A 151 -5.40 -9.84 -14.34
C PHE A 151 -5.52 -11.26 -14.90
N THR A 152 -4.95 -11.53 -16.08
CA THR A 152 -4.95 -12.88 -16.66
C THR A 152 -4.21 -13.87 -15.78
N LYS A 153 -3.07 -13.50 -15.20
CA LYS A 153 -2.34 -14.32 -14.23
C LYS A 153 -3.22 -14.71 -13.04
N LEU A 154 -4.01 -13.76 -12.51
CA LEU A 154 -4.92 -14.00 -11.39
C LEU A 154 -6.09 -14.92 -11.74
N LEU A 155 -6.48 -15.08 -13.02
CA LEU A 155 -7.51 -16.04 -13.44
C LEU A 155 -7.07 -17.50 -13.27
N PHE A 156 -5.77 -17.76 -13.39
CA PHE A 156 -5.19 -19.11 -13.29
C PHE A 156 -4.64 -19.44 -11.91
N MET A 157 -4.69 -18.51 -10.95
CA MET A 157 -4.27 -18.77 -9.57
C MET A 157 -5.37 -19.51 -8.80
N LYS A 158 -5.11 -20.77 -8.44
CA LYS A 158 -6.13 -21.69 -7.85
C LYS A 158 -6.22 -21.66 -6.33
N GLU A 159 -5.20 -21.30 -5.60
CA GLU A 159 -5.21 -21.37 -4.12
C GLU A 159 -4.52 -20.19 -3.48
N LEU A 160 -5.15 -19.69 -2.41
CA LEU A 160 -4.66 -18.65 -1.53
C LEU A 160 -4.08 -19.30 -0.27
N ASN A 161 -2.79 -19.64 -0.31
CA ASN A 161 -2.01 -19.76 0.91
C ASN A 161 -1.37 -18.40 1.15
N TYR A 162 -1.90 -17.65 2.11
CA TYR A 162 -1.31 -16.41 2.55
C TYR A 162 -0.16 -16.73 3.51
N ASP A 163 1.07 -16.48 3.08
CA ASP A 163 2.23 -16.58 3.97
C ASP A 163 2.13 -15.47 5.02
N ASN A 164 2.02 -15.84 6.29
CA ASN A 164 2.03 -14.88 7.39
C ASN A 164 3.32 -14.05 7.34
N HIS A 165 3.18 -12.80 6.93
CA HIS A 165 4.29 -11.87 6.88
C HIS A 165 4.69 -11.48 8.30
N ILE A 166 5.99 -11.31 8.56
CA ILE A 166 6.52 -10.93 9.87
C ILE A 166 5.83 -9.66 10.41
N ASN A 167 5.46 -8.75 9.52
CA ASN A 167 4.76 -7.51 9.84
C ASN A 167 3.31 -7.74 10.30
N HIS A 168 2.65 -8.84 9.91
CA HIS A 168 1.36 -9.22 10.48
C HIS A 168 1.45 -9.69 11.92
N GLY A 169 2.61 -10.22 12.35
CA GLY A 169 2.89 -10.51 13.75
C GLY A 169 2.84 -9.25 14.63
N ILE A 170 3.34 -8.14 14.10
CA ILE A 170 3.30 -6.83 14.76
C ILE A 170 1.86 -6.30 14.88
N LEU A 171 1.01 -6.60 13.92
CA LEU A 171 -0.39 -6.15 13.84
C LEU A 171 -1.38 -7.13 14.46
N LYS A 172 -0.94 -8.27 14.98
CA LYS A 172 -1.82 -9.35 15.43
C LYS A 172 -2.85 -8.89 16.46
N GLU A 173 -2.46 -8.07 17.41
CA GLU A 173 -3.36 -7.53 18.44
C GLU A 173 -4.39 -6.57 17.82
N GLU A 174 -3.98 -5.70 16.89
CA GLU A 174 -4.85 -4.74 16.22
C GLU A 174 -5.89 -5.45 15.34
N ILE A 175 -5.46 -6.43 14.54
CA ILE A 175 -6.34 -7.20 13.65
C ILE A 175 -7.38 -7.97 14.47
N ASN A 176 -6.98 -8.61 15.59
CA ASN A 176 -7.90 -9.36 16.44
C ASN A 176 -8.94 -8.47 17.14
N LEU A 177 -8.60 -7.23 17.48
CA LEU A 177 -9.55 -6.27 18.05
C LEU A 177 -10.65 -5.89 17.06
N ASN A 178 -10.34 -5.87 15.76
CA ASN A 178 -11.27 -5.51 14.69
C ASN A 178 -12.06 -6.69 14.12
N GLU A 179 -11.64 -7.92 14.37
CA GLU A 179 -12.42 -9.12 14.01
C GLU A 179 -13.67 -9.32 14.90
N ARG A 180 -13.80 -8.56 15.98
CA ARG A 180 -14.93 -8.61 16.91
C ARG A 180 -16.05 -7.62 16.59
N ILE A 181 -15.90 -6.83 15.52
CA ILE A 181 -16.91 -5.95 14.97
C ILE A 181 -17.42 -6.58 13.63
#